data_0db6068761436373399a0a798013699b
#
_entry.id   0db6068761436373399a0a798013699b
#
_cell.length_a   1.000
_cell.length_b   1.000
_cell.length_c   1.000
_cell.angle_alpha   90.00
_cell.angle_beta   90.00
_cell.angle_gamma   90.00
#
_symmetry.space_group_name_H-M   'P 1'
#
loop_
_entity.id
_entity.type
_entity.pdbx_description
1 polymer ?
#
loop_
_entity_poly.entity_id
_entity_poly.type
_entity_poly.pdbx_seq_one_letter_code
_entity_poly.pdbx_strand_id
1 'polypeptide(L)' 'MKVVDLFAGCGGLSLGFQNAGYEIAAAYDFWLPAVNVYRENFTSHSIYQMDLSDTEAAVRHIMPFAPDMIIG' A
#
# COMPACT_ATOMS: atom_id res chain seq x y z
N MET A 1 11.28 1.75 9.68
CA MET A 1 10.76 2.82 8.82
C MET A 1 9.48 2.35 8.16
N LYS A 2 8.44 3.15 8.24
CA LYS A 2 7.11 2.83 7.71
C LYS A 2 6.96 3.28 6.27
N VAL A 3 6.48 2.40 5.42
CA VAL A 3 6.29 2.64 3.99
C VAL A 3 4.81 2.47 3.64
N VAL A 4 4.30 3.37 2.80
CA VAL A 4 2.99 3.22 2.16
C VAL A 4 3.23 2.99 0.67
N ASP A 5 2.65 1.92 0.14
CA ASP A 5 2.77 1.53 -1.26
C ASP A 5 1.53 1.98 -2.02
N LEU A 6 1.70 2.93 -2.92
CA LEU A 6 0.66 3.35 -3.86
C LEU A 6 0.78 2.50 -5.12
N PHE A 7 -0.34 2.16 -5.75
CA PHE A 7 -0.34 1.32 -6.95
C PHE A 7 0.32 -0.04 -6.71
N ALA A 8 -0.05 -0.68 -5.60
CA ALA A 8 0.64 -1.86 -5.08
C ALA A 8 0.57 -3.09 -6.00
N GLY A 9 -0.43 -3.18 -6.86
CA GLY A 9 -0.63 -4.33 -7.74
C GLY A 9 -0.70 -5.63 -6.94
N CYS A 10 0.05 -6.64 -7.37
CA CYS A 10 0.11 -7.94 -6.67
C CYS A 10 1.15 -7.97 -5.54
N GLY A 11 1.88 -6.88 -5.31
CA GLY A 11 2.73 -6.72 -4.13
C GLY A 11 4.23 -6.90 -4.34
N GLY A 12 4.71 -6.92 -5.59
CA GLY A 12 6.14 -7.13 -5.85
C GLY A 12 7.03 -6.07 -5.21
N LEU A 13 6.65 -4.80 -5.32
CA LEU A 13 7.42 -3.70 -4.72
C LEU A 13 7.34 -3.73 -3.20
N SER A 14 6.15 -3.96 -2.64
CA SER A 14 5.97 -4.14 -1.19
C SER A 14 6.85 -5.25 -0.64
N LEU A 15 6.91 -6.40 -1.34
CA LEU A 15 7.74 -7.52 -0.93
C LEU A 15 9.22 -7.13 -0.89
N GLY A 16 9.69 -6.43 -1.92
CA GLY A 16 11.08 -5.97 -1.98
C GLY A 16 11.45 -5.08 -0.82
N PHE A 17 10.59 -4.11 -0.48
CA PHE A 17 10.83 -3.22 0.66
C PHE A 17 10.73 -3.97 1.99
N GLN A 18 9.75 -4.87 2.14
CA GLN A 18 9.63 -5.67 3.35
C GLN A 18 10.88 -6.52 3.57
N ASN A 19 11.39 -7.17 2.52
CA ASN A 19 12.61 -7.98 2.62
C ASN A 19 13.84 -7.15 2.96
N ALA A 20 13.83 -5.87 2.61
CA ALA A 20 14.91 -4.94 2.96
C ALA A 20 14.78 -4.37 4.39
N GLY A 21 13.78 -4.81 5.16
CA GLY A 21 13.61 -4.41 6.56
C GLY A 21 12.64 -3.26 6.79
N TYR A 22 11.91 -2.82 5.76
CA TYR A 22 10.90 -1.78 5.92
C TYR A 22 9.56 -2.38 6.36
N GLU A 23 8.79 -1.61 7.13
CA GLU A 23 7.43 -1.99 7.51
C GLU A 23 6.45 -1.42 6.46
N ILE A 24 5.63 -2.28 5.87
CA ILE A 24 4.56 -1.84 4.98
C ILE A 24 3.34 -1.51 5.83
N ALA A 25 3.13 -0.22 6.08
CA ALA A 25 2.03 0.23 6.93
C ALA A 25 0.68 0.13 6.23
N ALA A 26 0.65 0.39 4.93
CA ALA A 26 -0.55 0.24 4.11
C ALA A 26 -0.17 0.15 2.63
N ALA A 27 -1.06 -0.43 1.84
CA ALA A 27 -0.92 -0.51 0.39
C ALA A 27 -2.25 -0.13 -0.26
N TYR A 28 -2.18 0.40 -1.46
CA TYR A 28 -3.34 0.91 -2.19
C TYR A 28 -3.27 0.50 -3.65
N ASP A 29 -4.42 0.13 -4.21
CA ASP A 29 -4.58 -0.03 -5.64
C ASP A 29 -6.05 0.22 -5.99
N PHE A 30 -6.32 0.73 -7.20
CA PHE A 30 -7.71 0.97 -7.61
C PHE A 30 -8.36 -0.27 -8.22
N TRP A 31 -7.58 -1.23 -8.70
CA TRP A 31 -8.06 -2.40 -9.41
C TRP A 31 -8.31 -3.56 -8.46
N LEU A 32 -9.58 -3.90 -8.28
CA LEU A 32 -9.97 -4.89 -7.28
C LEU A 32 -9.30 -6.26 -7.45
N PRO A 33 -9.15 -6.82 -8.68
CA PRO A 33 -8.42 -8.08 -8.82
C PRO A 33 -6.99 -8.03 -8.26
N ALA A 34 -6.28 -6.91 -8.45
CA ALA A 34 -4.94 -6.75 -7.88
C ALA A 34 -4.99 -6.68 -6.36
N VAL A 35 -5.95 -5.96 -5.80
CA VAL A 35 -6.15 -5.87 -4.35
C VAL A 35 -6.38 -7.26 -3.74
N ASN A 36 -7.18 -8.08 -4.40
CA ASN A 36 -7.47 -9.44 -3.92
C ASN A 36 -6.22 -10.33 -3.95
N VAL A 37 -5.41 -10.24 -5.01
CA VAL A 37 -4.15 -10.99 -5.10
C VAL A 37 -3.17 -10.52 -4.03
N TYR A 38 -3.04 -9.21 -3.84
CA TYR A 38 -2.19 -8.65 -2.79
C TYR A 38 -2.61 -9.18 -1.42
N ARG A 39 -3.90 -9.17 -1.13
CA ARG A 39 -4.42 -9.63 0.16
C ARG A 39 -4.12 -11.10 0.41
N GLU A 40 -4.16 -11.93 -0.61
CA GLU A 40 -3.80 -13.35 -0.50
C GLU A 40 -2.31 -13.54 -0.22
N ASN A 41 -1.45 -12.69 -0.82
CA ASN A 41 0.00 -12.78 -0.66
C ASN A 41 0.50 -12.19 0.66
N PHE A 42 -0.21 -11.20 1.22
CA PHE A 42 0.23 -10.45 2.39
C PHE A 42 -0.92 -10.33 3.39
N THR A 43 -1.18 -11.42 4.12
CA THR A 43 -2.33 -11.48 5.03
C THR A 43 -2.23 -10.53 6.22
N SER A 44 -1.01 -10.08 6.55
CA SER A 44 -0.78 -9.14 7.66
C SER A 44 -0.76 -7.68 7.23
N HIS A 45 -0.76 -7.39 5.92
CA HIS A 45 -0.73 -6.02 5.42
C HIS A 45 -2.15 -5.45 5.31
N SER A 46 -2.28 -4.14 5.57
CA SER A 46 -3.49 -3.39 5.26
C SER A 46 -3.47 -3.01 3.78
N ILE A 47 -4.43 -3.52 3.02
CA ILE A 47 -4.58 -3.22 1.60
C ILE A 47 -5.96 -2.63 1.34
N TYR A 48 -6.02 -1.54 0.60
CA TYR A 48 -7.25 -0.82 0.30
C TYR A 48 -7.45 -0.66 -1.20
N GLN A 49 -8.68 -0.90 -1.65
CA GLN A 49 -9.09 -0.50 -2.99
C GLN A 49 -9.46 0.99 -2.94
N MET A 50 -8.71 1.81 -3.66
CA MET A 50 -8.95 3.25 -3.66
C MET A 50 -8.46 3.88 -4.95
N ASP A 51 -9.27 4.82 -5.47
CA ASP A 51 -8.86 5.70 -6.57
C ASP A 51 -8.10 6.88 -5.96
N LEU A 52 -6.81 6.96 -6.23
CA LEU A 52 -5.92 7.99 -5.67
C LEU A 52 -5.96 9.29 -6.46
N SER A 53 -6.81 9.42 -7.49
CA SER A 53 -6.95 10.66 -8.25
C SER A 53 -7.58 11.78 -7.43
N ASP A 54 -8.38 11.46 -6.39
CA ASP A 54 -8.85 12.43 -5.40
C ASP A 54 -7.74 12.61 -4.36
N THR A 55 -6.92 13.62 -4.57
CA THR A 55 -5.74 13.88 -3.74
C THR A 55 -6.09 14.15 -2.28
N GLU A 56 -7.15 14.93 -2.02
CA GLU A 56 -7.53 15.24 -0.64
C GLU A 56 -7.98 13.98 0.12
N ALA A 57 -8.81 13.15 -0.51
CA ALA A 57 -9.27 11.91 0.10
C ALA A 57 -8.10 10.95 0.33
N ALA A 58 -7.18 10.85 -0.63
CA ALA A 58 -5.99 10.01 -0.51
C ALA A 58 -5.12 10.46 0.67
N VAL A 59 -4.84 11.74 0.78
CA VAL A 59 -4.03 12.28 1.89
C VAL A 59 -4.69 11.99 3.23
N ARG A 60 -5.99 12.26 3.36
CA ARG A 60 -6.72 11.98 4.61
C ARG A 60 -6.68 10.51 5.00
N HIS A 61 -6.69 9.60 4.03
CA HIS A 61 -6.64 8.16 4.31
C HIS A 61 -5.24 7.70 4.70
N ILE A 62 -4.21 8.25 4.06
CA ILE A 62 -2.82 7.84 4.24
C ILE A 62 -2.19 8.42 5.52
N MET A 63 -2.50 9.66 5.85
CA MET A 63 -1.84 10.35 6.97
C MET A 63 -1.92 9.63 8.32
N PRO A 64 -3.03 8.96 8.70
CA PRO A 64 -3.06 8.22 9.96
C PRO A 64 -2.02 7.12 10.09
N PHE A 65 -1.51 6.59 8.96
CA PHE A 65 -0.44 5.59 8.99
C PHE A 65 0.93 6.19 9.29
N ALA A 66 1.06 7.52 9.23
CA ALA A 66 2.30 8.25 9.50
C ALA A 66 3.51 7.66 8.75
N PRO A 67 3.45 7.52 7.41
CA PRO A 67 4.54 6.91 6.67
C PRO A 67 5.78 7.79 6.68
N ASP A 68 6.95 7.13 6.75
CA ASP A 68 8.24 7.78 6.54
C ASP A 68 8.56 7.90 5.05
N MET A 69 8.00 7.01 4.23
CA MET A 69 8.25 6.93 2.81
C MET A 69 7.00 6.48 2.06
N ILE A 70 6.80 7.02 0.88
CA ILE A 70 5.74 6.60 -0.06
C ILE A 70 6.42 6.07 -1.30
N ILE A 71 6.01 4.88 -1.73
CA ILE A 71 6.52 4.21 -2.93
C ILE A 71 5.39 3.90 -3.90
N GLY A 72 5.75 3.61 -5.13
CA GLY A 72 4.76 3.25 -6.15
C GLY A 72 5.12 3.65 -7.55
#